data_b061823d4ee63c97e468e18e566e6d3d
#
_entry.id   b061823d4ee63c97e468e18e566e6d3d
#
_cell.length_a   1.000
_cell.length_b   1.000
_cell.length_c   1.000
_cell.angle_alpha   90.00
_cell.angle_beta   90.00
_cell.angle_gamma   90.00
#
_symmetry.space_group_name_H-M   'P 1'
#
loop_
_entity.id
_entity.type
_entity.pdbx_description
1 polymer ?
#
loop_
_entity_poly.entity_id
_entity_poly.type
_entity_poly.pdbx_seq_one_letter_code
_entity_poly.pdbx_strand_id
1 'polypeptide(L)'
;MKVLIIGQGIAGSCLAWELKRRGADFTIADRPIAETASRVAAGLVNPLTGRAFRPGWRQEECFSALSSFYPETERELGGSWWQKTPIFRELETEDQLEIWPVSYTHLRAHET
;
A
#
# COMPACT_ATOMS: atom_id res chain seq x y z
N MET A 1 21.15 17.90 -3.21
CA MET A 1 19.78 18.44 -3.06
C MET A 1 19.27 17.96 -1.70
N LYS A 2 18.72 18.85 -0.88
CA LYS A 2 18.15 18.49 0.41
C LYS A 2 16.64 18.45 0.30
N VAL A 3 16.00 17.37 0.73
CA VAL A 3 14.55 17.15 0.65
C VAL A 3 13.90 17.45 2.00
N LEU A 4 12.80 18.19 2.01
CA LEU A 4 11.94 18.37 3.18
C LEU A 4 10.66 17.56 2.99
N ILE A 5 10.41 16.64 3.92
CA ILE A 5 9.17 15.84 3.97
C ILE A 5 8.28 16.49 5.03
N ILE A 6 7.07 16.87 4.64
CA ILE A 6 6.06 17.40 5.55
C ILE A 6 5.03 16.32 5.82
N GLY A 7 4.98 15.86 7.06
CA GLY A 7 4.12 14.76 7.51
C GLY A 7 4.82 13.40 7.53
N GLN A 8 4.70 12.69 8.65
CA GLN A 8 5.26 11.35 8.87
C GLN A 8 4.15 10.27 9.00
N GLY A 9 3.13 10.39 8.17
CA GLY A 9 2.19 9.30 7.92
C GLY A 9 2.84 8.19 7.08
N ILE A 10 2.05 7.22 6.61
CA ILE A 10 2.57 6.10 5.83
C ILE A 10 3.37 6.56 4.59
N ALA A 11 2.86 7.53 3.85
CA ALA A 11 3.51 8.04 2.64
C ALA A 11 4.86 8.72 2.94
N GLY A 12 4.90 9.62 3.94
CA GLY A 12 6.12 10.30 4.36
C GLY A 12 7.16 9.35 4.92
N SER A 13 6.73 8.34 5.69
CA SER A 13 7.62 7.30 6.23
C SER A 13 8.22 6.43 5.12
N CYS A 14 7.42 5.98 4.16
CA CYS A 14 7.93 5.20 3.01
C CYS A 14 8.90 6.03 2.15
N LEU A 15 8.58 7.30 1.90
CA LEU A 15 9.46 8.20 1.15
C LEU A 15 10.78 8.42 1.89
N ALA A 16 10.74 8.68 3.19
CA ALA A 16 11.94 8.87 4.01
C ALA A 16 12.83 7.63 3.99
N TRP A 17 12.23 6.44 4.07
CA TRP A 17 12.93 5.17 3.99
C TRP A 17 13.65 5.01 2.66
N GLU A 18 12.97 5.26 1.56
CA GLU A 18 13.53 5.16 0.23
C GLU A 18 14.65 6.19 -0.02
N LEU A 19 14.49 7.42 0.47
CA LEU A 19 15.54 8.44 0.42
C LEU A 19 16.77 8.03 1.24
N LYS A 20 16.58 7.48 2.43
CA LYS A 20 17.65 6.93 3.26
C LYS A 20 18.45 5.85 2.52
N ARG A 21 17.74 4.90 1.89
CA ARG A 21 18.39 3.81 1.12
C ARG A 21 19.20 4.33 -0.06
N ARG A 22 18.78 5.44 -0.66
CA ARG A 22 19.49 6.11 -1.77
C ARG A 22 20.60 7.07 -1.29
N GLY A 23 20.83 7.16 0.00
CA GLY A 23 21.84 8.08 0.58
C GLY A 23 21.52 9.57 0.34
N ALA A 24 20.23 9.90 0.18
CA ALA A 24 19.81 11.28 -0.02
C ALA A 24 19.64 12.00 1.32
N ASP A 25 20.00 13.29 1.36
CA ASP A 25 19.76 14.14 2.53
C ASP A 25 18.30 14.57 2.62
N PHE A 26 17.68 14.33 3.75
CA PHE A 26 16.31 14.79 4.01
C PHE A 26 16.07 15.18 5.46
N THR A 27 15.03 15.95 5.66
CA THR A 27 14.50 16.32 6.98
C THR A 27 13.02 16.04 7.00
N ILE A 28 12.50 15.52 8.11
CA ILE A 28 11.06 15.30 8.30
C ILE A 28 10.54 16.36 9.27
N ALA A 29 9.46 17.04 8.91
CA ALA A 29 8.69 17.92 9.76
C ALA A 29 7.29 17.34 9.96
N ASP A 30 6.93 17.03 11.20
CA ASP A 30 5.61 16.49 11.54
C ASP A 30 5.08 17.09 12.83
N ARG A 31 3.78 16.99 13.06
CA ARG A 31 3.15 17.38 14.31
C ARG A 31 3.01 16.17 15.23
N PRO A 32 3.23 16.30 16.54
CA PRO A 32 3.08 15.20 17.49
C PRO A 32 1.59 14.92 17.79
N ILE A 33 0.86 14.40 16.79
CA ILE A 33 -0.55 14.01 16.92
C ILE A 33 -0.60 12.49 17.15
N ALA A 34 -1.24 12.07 18.25
CA ALA A 34 -1.34 10.66 18.60
C ALA A 34 -2.19 9.86 17.61
N GLU A 35 -3.31 10.44 17.16
CA GLU A 35 -4.27 9.80 16.27
C GLU A 35 -4.16 10.39 14.86
N THR A 36 -3.36 9.76 14.01
CA THR A 36 -3.28 10.08 12.59
C THR A 36 -3.99 9.01 11.76
N ALA A 37 -4.42 9.36 10.56
CA ALA A 37 -5.07 8.42 9.64
C ALA A 37 -4.24 7.14 9.44
N SER A 38 -2.92 7.26 9.32
CA SER A 38 -2.02 6.11 9.16
C SER A 38 -1.91 5.22 10.40
N ARG A 39 -2.13 5.76 11.60
CA ARG A 39 -2.05 5.00 12.85
C ARG A 39 -3.36 4.28 13.18
N VAL A 40 -4.49 4.86 12.79
CA VAL A 40 -5.82 4.26 13.04
C VAL A 40 -6.31 3.39 11.88
N ALA A 41 -5.63 3.41 10.74
CA ALA A 41 -5.96 2.58 9.58
C ALA A 41 -5.74 1.10 9.88
N ALA A 42 -6.55 0.25 9.26
CA ALA A 42 -6.45 -1.21 9.39
C ALA A 42 -5.18 -1.83 8.77
N GLY A 43 -4.39 -1.05 8.04
CA GLY A 43 -3.15 -1.53 7.42
C GLY A 43 -3.37 -2.50 6.26
N LEU A 44 -4.56 -2.49 5.64
CA LEU A 44 -4.88 -3.37 4.52
C LEU A 44 -4.53 -2.73 3.18
N VAL A 45 -3.90 -3.51 2.31
CA VAL A 45 -3.70 -3.16 0.91
C VAL A 45 -4.66 -3.98 0.06
N ASN A 46 -5.68 -3.31 -0.47
CA ASN A 46 -6.72 -3.96 -1.27
C ASN A 46 -6.47 -3.70 -2.76
N PRO A 47 -6.29 -4.76 -3.59
CA PRO A 47 -6.07 -4.59 -5.02
C PRO A 47 -7.28 -4.06 -5.79
N LEU A 48 -8.49 -4.31 -5.29
CA LEU A 48 -9.72 -3.90 -5.95
C LEU A 48 -10.45 -2.86 -5.12
N THR A 49 -10.67 -1.70 -5.69
CA THR A 49 -11.30 -0.58 -5.01
C THR A 49 -12.67 -0.21 -5.60
N GLY A 50 -13.48 0.45 -4.76
CA GLY A 50 -14.80 0.93 -5.15
C GLY A 50 -15.84 -0.17 -5.37
N ARG A 51 -17.04 0.24 -5.76
CA ARG A 51 -18.19 -0.66 -5.99
C ARG A 51 -18.05 -1.50 -7.26
N ALA A 52 -17.26 -1.03 -8.22
CA ALA A 52 -17.05 -1.70 -9.51
C ALA A 52 -15.78 -2.58 -9.53
N PHE A 53 -15.17 -2.87 -8.39
CA PHE A 53 -13.98 -3.73 -8.25
C PHE A 53 -12.87 -3.37 -9.24
N ARG A 54 -12.62 -2.08 -9.45
CA ARG A 54 -11.58 -1.64 -10.41
C ARG A 54 -10.21 -1.64 -9.76
N PRO A 55 -9.18 -2.02 -10.53
CA PRO A 55 -7.79 -1.82 -10.13
C PRO A 55 -7.52 -0.34 -9.81
N GLY A 56 -6.70 -0.10 -8.81
CA GLY A 56 -6.22 1.25 -8.48
C GLY A 56 -5.30 1.83 -9.57
N TRP A 57 -5.05 3.12 -9.47
CA TRP A 57 -4.08 3.80 -10.35
C TRP A 57 -2.68 3.18 -10.20
N ARG A 58 -2.06 2.80 -11.32
CA ARG A 58 -0.74 2.15 -11.37
C ARG A 58 -0.60 0.95 -10.42
N GLN A 59 -1.65 0.18 -10.28
CA GLN A 59 -1.73 -0.89 -9.29
C GLN A 59 -0.59 -1.91 -9.43
N GLU A 60 -0.29 -2.38 -10.63
CA GLU A 60 0.75 -3.38 -10.88
C GLU A 60 2.12 -2.89 -10.42
N GLU A 61 2.47 -1.66 -10.77
CA GLU A 61 3.73 -1.05 -10.33
C GLU A 61 3.78 -0.88 -8.81
N CYS A 62 2.67 -0.44 -8.20
CA CYS A 62 2.58 -0.31 -6.75
C CYS A 62 2.72 -1.67 -6.04
N PHE A 63 2.03 -2.71 -6.50
CA PHE A 63 2.14 -4.05 -5.91
C PHE A 63 3.51 -4.68 -6.12
N SER A 64 4.13 -4.49 -7.28
CA SER A 64 5.50 -4.90 -7.53
C SER A 64 6.46 -4.24 -6.54
N ALA A 65 6.34 -2.92 -6.35
CA ALA A 65 7.15 -2.18 -5.39
C ALA A 65 6.92 -2.65 -3.94
N LEU A 66 5.67 -2.90 -3.53
CA LEU A 66 5.33 -3.40 -2.19
C LEU A 66 5.95 -4.76 -1.91
N SER A 67 6.01 -5.64 -2.91
CA SER A 67 6.54 -7.01 -2.77
C SER A 67 8.03 -7.07 -2.41
N SER A 68 8.79 -6.04 -2.72
CA SER A 68 10.19 -5.90 -2.32
C SER A 68 10.39 -4.97 -1.12
N PHE A 69 9.66 -3.85 -1.10
CA PHE A 69 9.81 -2.79 -0.10
C PHE A 69 9.57 -3.30 1.33
N TYR A 70 8.44 -3.95 1.60
CA TYR A 70 8.11 -4.39 2.96
C TYR A 70 9.03 -5.52 3.46
N PRO A 71 9.31 -6.60 2.71
CA PRO A 71 10.28 -7.60 3.16
C PRO A 71 11.68 -7.04 3.41
N GLU A 72 12.10 -6.05 2.63
CA GLU A 72 13.37 -5.38 2.85
C GLU A 72 13.38 -4.53 4.13
N THR A 73 12.30 -3.77 4.37
CA THR A 73 12.16 -2.99 5.61
C THR A 73 12.09 -3.88 6.84
N GLU A 74 11.37 -5.01 6.78
CA GLU A 74 11.32 -6.00 7.86
C GLU A 74 12.71 -6.52 8.21
N ARG A 75 13.51 -6.86 7.21
CA ARG A 75 14.86 -7.36 7.39
C ARG A 75 15.79 -6.32 8.04
N GLU A 76 15.69 -5.06 7.61
CA GLU A 76 16.53 -3.99 8.12
C GLU A 76 16.12 -3.49 9.52
N LEU A 77 14.83 -3.49 9.83
CA LEU A 77 14.29 -3.02 11.10
C LEU A 77 14.08 -4.13 12.14
N GLY A 78 14.21 -5.39 11.73
CA GLY A 78 14.05 -6.54 12.63
C GLY A 78 12.60 -6.76 13.07
N GLY A 79 11.64 -6.70 12.13
CA GLY A 79 10.23 -6.90 12.41
C GLY A 79 9.55 -7.86 11.44
N SER A 80 8.25 -8.08 11.65
CA SER A 80 7.39 -8.83 10.75
C SER A 80 5.99 -8.19 10.77
N TRP A 81 5.64 -7.50 9.72
CA TRP A 81 4.38 -6.74 9.59
C TRP A 81 3.74 -6.85 8.21
N TRP A 82 4.43 -7.48 7.26
CA TRP A 82 3.91 -7.70 5.93
C TRP A 82 3.50 -9.14 5.74
N GLN A 83 2.23 -9.37 5.44
CA GLN A 83 1.75 -10.71 5.10
C GLN A 83 0.67 -10.67 4.02
N LYS A 84 0.67 -11.68 3.16
CA LYS A 84 -0.43 -11.91 2.22
C LYS A 84 -1.60 -12.52 2.99
N THR A 85 -2.74 -11.85 2.92
CA THR A 85 -3.97 -12.30 3.58
C THR A 85 -5.11 -12.29 2.57
N PRO A 86 -5.92 -13.35 2.50
CA PRO A 86 -7.12 -13.35 1.67
C PRO A 86 -8.08 -12.25 2.11
N ILE A 87 -8.65 -11.55 1.14
CA ILE A 87 -9.69 -10.56 1.40
C ILE A 87 -11.01 -11.16 0.96
N PHE A 88 -11.93 -11.33 1.92
CA PHE A 88 -13.30 -11.71 1.65
C PHE A 88 -14.13 -10.45 1.49
N ARG A 89 -14.95 -10.43 0.44
CA ARG A 89 -15.83 -9.32 0.16
C ARG A 89 -17.21 -9.83 -0.16
N GLU A 90 -18.19 -9.37 0.59
CA GLU A 90 -19.60 -9.62 0.29
C GLU A 90 -20.02 -8.83 -0.94
N LEU A 91 -20.77 -9.47 -1.83
CA LEU A 91 -21.37 -8.86 -3.00
C LEU A 91 -22.81 -8.48 -2.65
N GLU A 92 -23.10 -7.20 -2.61
CA GLU A 92 -24.36 -6.65 -2.10
C GLU A 92 -25.44 -6.54 -3.18
N THR A 93 -25.06 -6.57 -4.46
CA THR A 93 -25.97 -6.33 -5.58
C THR A 93 -25.74 -7.30 -6.74
N GLU A 94 -26.79 -7.56 -7.55
CA GLU A 94 -26.66 -8.38 -8.74
C GLU A 94 -25.66 -7.82 -9.76
N ASP A 95 -25.60 -6.50 -9.91
CA ASP A 95 -24.62 -5.84 -10.77
C ASP A 95 -23.18 -6.18 -10.37
N GLN A 96 -22.91 -6.33 -9.08
CA GLN A 96 -21.59 -6.73 -8.57
C GLN A 96 -21.27 -8.18 -8.92
N LEU A 97 -22.26 -9.06 -8.95
CA LEU A 97 -22.08 -10.45 -9.38
C LEU A 97 -21.68 -10.56 -10.86
N GLU A 98 -22.18 -9.70 -11.70
CA GLU A 98 -21.82 -9.65 -13.12
C GLU A 98 -20.41 -9.07 -13.34
N ILE A 99 -20.03 -8.05 -12.58
CA ILE A 99 -18.74 -7.37 -12.70
C ILE A 99 -17.59 -8.22 -12.11
N TRP A 100 -17.85 -8.97 -11.06
CA TRP A 100 -16.83 -9.72 -10.31
C TRP A 100 -16.01 -10.69 -11.16
N PRO A 101 -16.58 -11.54 -12.04
CA PRO A 101 -15.80 -12.47 -12.84
C PRO A 101 -14.79 -11.78 -13.76
N VAL A 102 -15.14 -10.62 -14.32
CA VAL A 102 -14.26 -9.83 -15.18
C VAL A 102 -13.10 -9.26 -14.38
N SER A 103 -13.37 -8.69 -13.23
CA SER A 103 -12.35 -8.11 -12.34
C SER A 103 -11.37 -9.16 -11.82
N TYR A 104 -11.88 -10.34 -11.45
CA TYR A 104 -11.08 -11.46 -10.98
C TYR A 104 -10.18 -12.05 -12.06
N THR A 105 -10.65 -12.12 -13.30
CA THR A 105 -9.86 -12.61 -14.43
C THR A 105 -8.67 -11.70 -14.72
N HIS A 106 -8.85 -10.38 -14.61
CA HIS A 106 -7.75 -9.43 -14.74
C HIS A 106 -6.67 -9.60 -13.67
N LEU A 107 -7.06 -9.86 -12.43
CA LEU A 107 -6.09 -10.10 -11.35
C LEU A 107 -5.28 -11.39 -11.55
N ARG A 108 -5.93 -12.48 -11.97
CA ARG A 108 -5.25 -13.76 -12.20
C ARG A 108 -4.28 -13.75 -13.38
N ALA A 109 -4.51 -12.93 -14.37
CA ALA A 109 -3.60 -12.81 -15.52
C ALA A 109 -2.21 -12.31 -15.12
N HIS A 110 -2.07 -11.71 -13.94
CA HIS A 110 -0.82 -11.16 -13.41
C HIS A 110 -0.15 -12.05 -12.33
N GLU A 111 -0.78 -13.15 -11.93
CA GLU A 111 -0.20 -14.11 -10.96
C GLU A 111 0.64 -15.22 -11.60
N THR A 112 0.65 -15.29 -12.91
CA THR A 112 1.48 -16.21 -13.70
C THR A 112 2.67 -15.48 -14.33
#